data_b5b7d18c69786f9e76b9a1f3ea3772df
#
_entry.id   b5b7d18c69786f9e76b9a1f3ea3772df
#
_cell.length_a   1.000
_cell.length_b   1.000
_cell.length_c   1.000
_cell.angle_alpha   90.00
_cell.angle_beta   90.00
_cell.angle_gamma   90.00
#
_symmetry.space_group_name_H-M   'P 1'
#
loop_
_entity.id
_entity.type
_entity.pdbx_description
1 polymer ?
#
loop_
_entity_poly.entity_id
_entity_poly.type
_entity_poly.pdbx_seq_one_letter_code
_entity_poly.pdbx_strand_id
1 'polypeptide(L)'
;TADFPLSRIGHLLKADLLFSLSGQADTRSADPAIAELQKQLRLRWRHVQSAEAKEKLVPAKLLRISDRIPFILYADLPASRLHLFAQQHGALVGLSDYYITMGRAGSGKEREGDLKTPVGVYRIDGYIPGGQLHARYGAGALTTNYPNSLDRFLNRTGHGIWLHGTEPGWINRGP
;
A
#
# COMPACT_ATOMS: atom_id res chain seq x y z
N THR A 1 -3.81 17.19 15.39
CA THR A 1 -2.48 16.91 15.99
C THR A 1 -2.52 16.71 17.50
N ALA A 2 -3.55 17.22 18.19
CA ALA A 2 -3.74 17.01 19.64
C ALA A 2 -4.02 15.52 19.96
N ASP A 3 -4.75 14.82 19.08
CA ASP A 3 -5.13 13.41 19.28
C ASP A 3 -4.02 12.40 18.89
N PHE A 4 -3.01 12.86 18.12
CA PHE A 4 -1.89 12.03 17.67
C PHE A 4 -0.58 12.81 17.72
N PRO A 5 -0.05 13.12 18.91
CA PRO A 5 1.14 13.98 19.07
C PRO A 5 2.42 13.43 18.41
N LEU A 6 2.46 12.12 18.15
CA LEU A 6 3.60 11.44 17.49
C LEU A 6 3.45 11.28 15.98
N SER A 7 2.39 11.81 15.38
CA SER A 7 2.16 11.71 13.95
C SER A 7 3.14 12.62 13.17
N ARG A 8 4.19 12.04 12.61
CA ARG A 8 5.11 12.73 11.71
C ARG A 8 4.42 13.39 10.52
N ILE A 9 3.38 12.73 9.98
CA ILE A 9 2.59 13.26 8.87
C ILE A 9 1.75 14.46 9.32
N GLY A 10 1.18 14.42 10.52
CA GLY A 10 0.47 15.55 11.09
C GLY A 10 1.37 16.80 11.26
N HIS A 11 2.60 16.60 11.71
CA HIS A 11 3.57 17.69 11.82
C HIS A 11 4.02 18.22 10.46
N LEU A 12 4.22 17.36 9.45
CA LEU A 12 4.54 17.78 8.10
C LEU A 12 3.39 18.53 7.43
N LEU A 13 2.14 18.06 7.59
CA LEU A 13 0.94 18.79 7.12
C LEU A 13 0.86 20.18 7.71
N LYS A 14 1.11 20.30 9.01
CA LYS A 14 1.12 21.59 9.70
C LYS A 14 2.25 22.47 9.18
N ALA A 15 3.44 21.93 8.95
CA ALA A 15 4.56 22.63 8.40
C ALA A 15 4.29 23.10 6.95
N ASP A 16 3.81 22.21 6.07
CA ASP A 16 3.46 22.55 4.68
C ASP A 16 2.34 23.60 4.60
N LEU A 17 1.36 23.52 5.50
CA LEU A 17 0.28 24.51 5.59
C LEU A 17 0.83 25.87 6.03
N LEU A 18 1.70 25.90 7.03
CA LEU A 18 2.33 27.13 7.52
C LEU A 18 3.24 27.75 6.44
N PHE A 19 3.99 26.94 5.70
CA PHE A 19 4.79 27.41 4.56
C PHE A 19 3.92 27.96 3.42
N SER A 20 2.83 27.30 3.09
CA SER A 20 1.87 27.78 2.08
C SER A 20 1.24 29.11 2.47
N LEU A 21 0.91 29.29 3.75
CA LEU A 21 0.38 30.54 4.30
C LEU A 21 1.42 31.67 4.35
N SER A 22 2.71 31.34 4.44
CA SER A 22 3.81 32.30 4.42
C SER A 22 4.18 32.83 3.02
N GLY A 23 3.52 32.32 1.95
CA GLY A 23 3.80 32.69 0.57
C GLY A 23 5.13 32.17 0.03
N GLN A 24 5.85 31.34 0.76
CA GLN A 24 7.06 30.64 0.31
C GLN A 24 6.66 29.37 -0.42
N ALA A 25 6.46 29.49 -1.72
CA ALA A 25 6.18 28.34 -2.58
C ALA A 25 7.43 27.48 -2.75
N ASP A 26 7.22 26.16 -2.66
CA ASP A 26 8.10 25.08 -3.13
C ASP A 26 9.43 24.90 -2.39
N THR A 27 9.37 24.54 -1.12
CA THR A 27 10.52 23.92 -0.44
C THR A 27 10.50 22.41 -0.67
N ARG A 28 10.97 21.95 -1.82
CA ARG A 28 11.40 20.57 -1.95
C ARG A 28 12.59 20.37 -1.02
N SER A 29 12.36 19.68 0.09
CA SER A 29 13.45 19.40 1.01
C SER A 29 14.55 18.63 0.30
N ALA A 30 15.80 19.06 0.47
CA ALA A 30 16.97 18.32 0.02
C ALA A 30 17.18 17.01 0.79
N ASP A 31 16.49 16.83 1.93
CA ASP A 31 16.50 15.57 2.71
C ASP A 31 15.60 14.51 2.03
N PRO A 32 16.17 13.39 1.56
CA PRO A 32 15.43 12.32 0.90
C PRO A 32 14.27 11.76 1.76
N ALA A 33 14.42 11.70 3.08
CA ALA A 33 13.40 11.20 3.99
C ALA A 33 12.20 12.16 4.06
N ILE A 34 12.45 13.46 4.06
CA ILE A 34 11.41 14.50 4.04
C ILE A 34 10.72 14.50 2.67
N ALA A 35 11.47 14.39 1.58
CA ALA A 35 10.90 14.33 0.23
C ALA A 35 9.96 13.14 0.05
N GLU A 36 10.32 11.96 0.58
CA GLU A 36 9.45 10.78 0.53
C GLU A 36 8.18 10.97 1.38
N LEU A 37 8.29 11.55 2.57
CA LEU A 37 7.13 11.86 3.41
C LEU A 37 6.18 12.86 2.72
N GLN A 38 6.71 13.88 2.06
CA GLN A 38 5.92 14.85 1.30
C GLN A 38 5.21 14.18 0.10
N LYS A 39 5.89 13.26 -0.59
CA LYS A 39 5.29 12.47 -1.68
C LYS A 39 4.12 11.62 -1.17
N GLN A 40 4.29 10.90 -0.06
CA GLN A 40 3.25 10.10 0.56
C GLN A 40 2.06 10.95 1.00
N LEU A 41 2.32 12.13 1.55
CA LEU A 41 1.29 13.07 1.93
C LEU A 41 0.46 13.51 0.72
N ARG A 42 1.12 13.89 -0.38
CA ARG A 42 0.42 14.29 -1.63
C ARG A 42 -0.45 13.15 -2.18
N LEU A 43 0.03 11.90 -2.14
CA LEU A 43 -0.76 10.74 -2.58
C LEU A 43 -2.03 10.56 -1.74
N ARG A 44 -1.92 10.71 -0.42
CA ARG A 44 -3.06 10.60 0.51
C ARG A 44 -4.06 11.74 0.32
N TRP A 45 -3.55 12.96 0.18
CA TRP A 45 -4.39 14.14 -0.04
C TRP A 45 -5.20 14.03 -1.34
N ARG A 46 -4.55 13.65 -2.44
CA ARG A 46 -5.24 13.40 -3.71
C ARG A 46 -6.32 12.34 -3.58
N HIS A 47 -6.06 11.29 -2.80
CA HIS A 47 -7.05 10.25 -2.56
C HIS A 47 -8.28 10.79 -1.84
N VAL A 48 -8.10 11.57 -0.76
CA VAL A 48 -9.20 12.19 -0.03
C VAL A 48 -10.04 13.09 -0.95
N GLN A 49 -9.39 13.95 -1.75
CA GLN A 49 -10.09 14.84 -2.68
C GLN A 49 -10.85 14.10 -3.79
N SER A 50 -10.41 12.89 -4.15
CA SER A 50 -11.02 12.12 -5.23
C SER A 50 -11.99 11.04 -4.72
N ALA A 51 -12.19 10.91 -3.41
CA ALA A 51 -12.99 9.84 -2.81
C ALA A 51 -14.46 9.87 -3.27
N GLU A 52 -15.06 11.04 -3.40
CA GLU A 52 -16.46 11.19 -3.81
C GLU A 52 -16.73 10.73 -5.26
N ALA A 53 -15.71 10.77 -6.14
CA ALA A 53 -15.85 10.36 -7.54
C ALA A 53 -15.56 8.87 -7.80
N LYS A 54 -15.01 8.15 -6.80
CA LYS A 54 -14.42 6.80 -7.01
C LYS A 54 -15.29 5.62 -6.58
N GLU A 55 -16.44 5.84 -5.97
CA GLU A 55 -17.26 4.74 -5.40
C GLU A 55 -17.66 3.63 -6.39
N LYS A 56 -17.47 3.83 -7.69
CA LYS A 56 -17.91 2.87 -8.73
C LYS A 56 -16.83 2.47 -9.73
N LEU A 57 -15.59 2.90 -9.56
CA LEU A 57 -14.54 2.60 -10.54
C LEU A 57 -13.84 1.28 -10.22
N VAL A 58 -13.91 0.35 -11.15
CA VAL A 58 -13.13 -0.88 -11.14
C VAL A 58 -11.88 -0.67 -11.99
N PRO A 59 -10.68 -1.06 -11.50
CA PRO A 59 -9.45 -0.93 -12.29
C PRO A 59 -9.58 -1.62 -13.65
N ALA A 60 -9.22 -0.92 -14.73
CA ALA A 60 -9.33 -1.43 -16.11
C ALA A 60 -8.53 -2.73 -16.34
N LYS A 61 -7.58 -3.04 -15.47
CA LYS A 61 -6.80 -4.29 -15.49
C LYS A 61 -7.59 -5.51 -14.98
N LEU A 62 -8.71 -5.31 -14.29
CA LEU A 62 -9.57 -6.37 -13.77
C LEU A 62 -10.68 -6.71 -14.78
N LEU A 63 -10.27 -7.16 -15.97
CA LEU A 63 -11.19 -7.36 -17.10
C LEU A 63 -12.11 -8.58 -16.94
N ARG A 64 -11.62 -9.65 -16.33
CA ARG A 64 -12.38 -10.88 -16.16
C ARG A 64 -11.85 -11.66 -14.96
N ILE A 65 -12.74 -11.99 -14.06
CA ILE A 65 -12.46 -12.75 -12.86
C ILE A 65 -13.44 -13.90 -12.75
N SER A 66 -12.94 -15.06 -12.33
CA SER A 66 -13.78 -16.24 -12.13
C SER A 66 -14.82 -16.00 -11.03
N ASP A 67 -16.06 -16.41 -11.23
CA ASP A 67 -17.14 -16.33 -10.25
C ASP A 67 -16.85 -17.10 -8.96
N ARG A 68 -15.83 -17.95 -8.98
CA ARG A 68 -15.37 -18.70 -7.80
C ARG A 68 -14.48 -17.89 -6.86
N ILE A 69 -14.09 -16.68 -7.26
CA ILE A 69 -13.24 -15.79 -6.44
C ILE A 69 -14.13 -14.74 -5.80
N PRO A 70 -14.44 -14.87 -4.50
CA PRO A 70 -15.37 -13.97 -3.83
C PRO A 70 -14.78 -12.58 -3.56
N PHE A 71 -13.45 -12.48 -3.35
CA PHE A 71 -12.77 -11.23 -3.01
C PHE A 71 -11.50 -11.04 -3.81
N ILE A 72 -11.21 -9.78 -4.11
CA ILE A 72 -10.00 -9.36 -4.82
C ILE A 72 -9.35 -8.21 -4.07
N LEU A 73 -8.05 -8.34 -3.87
CA LEU A 73 -7.19 -7.26 -3.41
C LEU A 73 -6.41 -6.70 -4.61
N TYR A 74 -6.62 -5.45 -4.94
CA TYR A 74 -5.88 -4.75 -5.99
C TYR A 74 -4.91 -3.76 -5.38
N ALA A 75 -3.62 -4.06 -5.47
CA ALA A 75 -2.55 -3.18 -5.01
C ALA A 75 -2.13 -2.22 -6.13
N ASP A 76 -2.52 -0.97 -6.04
CA ASP A 76 -2.04 0.12 -6.87
C ASP A 76 -0.77 0.70 -6.21
N LEU A 77 0.38 0.14 -6.57
CA LEU A 77 1.66 0.51 -5.98
C LEU A 77 2.04 1.97 -6.27
N PRO A 78 1.88 2.50 -7.50
CA PRO A 78 2.11 3.92 -7.78
C PRO A 78 1.25 4.86 -6.95
N ALA A 79 -0.01 4.50 -6.68
CA ALA A 79 -0.92 5.29 -5.85
C ALA A 79 -0.77 5.02 -4.34
N SER A 80 0.03 4.02 -3.94
CA SER A 80 0.15 3.54 -2.56
C SER A 80 -1.21 3.15 -1.95
N ARG A 81 -2.07 2.48 -2.76
CA ARG A 81 -3.41 2.06 -2.35
C ARG A 81 -3.63 0.56 -2.56
N LEU A 82 -4.34 -0.03 -1.62
CA LEU A 82 -4.87 -1.39 -1.69
C LEU A 82 -6.39 -1.30 -1.69
N HIS A 83 -7.01 -1.72 -2.77
CA HIS A 83 -8.46 -1.76 -2.90
C HIS A 83 -8.98 -3.17 -2.66
N LEU A 84 -10.02 -3.28 -1.87
CA LEU A 84 -10.75 -4.52 -1.65
C LEU A 84 -12.05 -4.50 -2.45
N PHE A 85 -12.24 -5.49 -3.31
CA PHE A 85 -13.46 -5.72 -4.06
C PHE A 85 -14.10 -7.04 -3.65
N ALA A 86 -15.44 -7.07 -3.67
CA ALA A 86 -16.22 -8.30 -3.63
C ALA A 86 -16.83 -8.57 -5.00
N GLN A 87 -16.97 -9.83 -5.36
CA GLN A 87 -17.74 -10.23 -6.52
C GLN A 87 -19.20 -10.48 -6.11
N GLN A 88 -20.10 -9.72 -6.67
CA GLN A 88 -21.53 -9.79 -6.41
C GLN A 88 -22.28 -9.84 -7.75
N HIS A 89 -23.03 -10.93 -7.98
CA HIS A 89 -23.86 -11.10 -9.18
C HIS A 89 -23.11 -10.87 -10.51
N GLY A 90 -21.86 -11.32 -10.59
CA GLY A 90 -21.04 -11.16 -11.80
C GLY A 90 -20.38 -9.78 -11.96
N ALA A 91 -20.57 -8.87 -11.01
CA ALA A 91 -19.95 -7.55 -10.99
C ALA A 91 -18.98 -7.41 -9.81
N LEU A 92 -17.92 -6.60 -9.99
CA LEU A 92 -17.03 -6.21 -8.91
C LEU A 92 -17.57 -4.97 -8.20
N VAL A 93 -17.71 -5.09 -6.89
CA VAL A 93 -18.14 -3.99 -6.02
C VAL A 93 -16.99 -3.63 -5.08
N GLY A 94 -16.59 -2.36 -5.07
CA GLY A 94 -15.60 -1.84 -4.14
C GLY A 94 -16.16 -1.85 -2.72
N LEU A 95 -15.42 -2.47 -1.78
CA LEU A 95 -15.81 -2.53 -0.37
C LEU A 95 -15.05 -1.50 0.47
N SER A 96 -13.74 -1.42 0.25
CA SER A 96 -12.85 -0.56 1.03
C SER A 96 -11.55 -0.32 0.29
N ASP A 97 -10.82 0.68 0.71
CA ASP A 97 -9.44 0.88 0.30
C ASP A 97 -8.55 1.31 1.47
N TYR A 98 -7.27 1.00 1.36
CA TYR A 98 -6.29 1.19 2.40
C TYR A 98 -5.03 1.82 1.83
N TYR A 99 -4.34 2.63 2.64
CA TYR A 99 -2.98 3.04 2.30
C TYR A 99 -2.03 1.86 2.52
N ILE A 100 -1.14 1.65 1.54
CA ILE A 100 -0.07 0.64 1.63
C ILE A 100 1.29 1.23 1.32
N THR A 101 2.32 0.56 1.81
CA THR A 101 3.71 0.78 1.42
C THR A 101 4.24 -0.43 0.67
N MET A 102 5.35 -0.27 0.00
CA MET A 102 6.03 -1.33 -0.76
C MET A 102 7.49 -1.46 -0.31
N GLY A 103 8.20 -2.43 -0.85
CA GLY A 103 9.62 -2.62 -0.56
C GLY A 103 10.44 -1.35 -0.79
N ARG A 104 11.53 -1.18 -0.03
CA ARG A 104 12.37 0.04 -0.04
C ARG A 104 12.92 0.39 -1.42
N ALA A 105 13.21 -0.62 -2.25
CA ALA A 105 13.66 -0.44 -3.62
C ALA A 105 12.51 -0.39 -4.65
N GLY A 106 11.26 -0.20 -4.18
CA GLY A 106 10.09 -0.05 -5.05
C GLY A 106 9.47 -1.38 -5.47
N SER A 107 9.02 -1.45 -6.72
CA SER A 107 8.36 -2.62 -7.31
C SER A 107 9.24 -3.33 -8.35
N GLY A 108 8.74 -4.48 -8.85
CA GLY A 108 9.46 -5.27 -9.86
C GLY A 108 10.51 -6.19 -9.26
N LYS A 109 10.11 -6.96 -8.22
CA LYS A 109 10.97 -7.96 -7.58
C LYS A 109 11.38 -9.05 -8.56
N GLU A 110 12.70 -9.35 -8.60
CA GLU A 110 13.29 -10.39 -9.42
C GLU A 110 14.11 -11.39 -8.59
N ARG A 111 14.81 -10.92 -7.56
CA ARG A 111 15.74 -11.73 -6.77
C ARG A 111 15.50 -11.59 -5.29
N GLU A 112 15.85 -12.63 -4.54
CA GLU A 112 15.89 -12.56 -3.10
C GLU A 112 16.84 -11.43 -2.64
N GLY A 113 16.42 -10.68 -1.61
CA GLY A 113 17.21 -9.58 -1.06
C GLY A 113 17.18 -8.27 -1.85
N ASP A 114 16.48 -8.18 -2.98
CA ASP A 114 16.41 -6.95 -3.80
C ASP A 114 15.56 -5.83 -3.19
N LEU A 115 14.94 -6.08 -2.06
CA LEU A 115 14.09 -5.13 -1.31
C LEU A 115 12.90 -4.58 -2.11
N LYS A 116 12.48 -5.28 -3.15
CA LYS A 116 11.37 -4.90 -4.03
C LYS A 116 10.11 -5.70 -3.74
N THR A 117 8.97 -5.10 -4.06
CA THR A 117 7.67 -5.76 -4.10
C THR A 117 7.42 -6.36 -5.48
N PRO A 118 6.98 -7.61 -5.59
CA PRO A 118 6.68 -8.20 -6.89
C PRO A 118 5.45 -7.54 -7.53
N VAL A 119 5.43 -7.57 -8.86
CA VAL A 119 4.26 -7.17 -9.68
C VAL A 119 3.74 -8.41 -10.38
N GLY A 120 2.49 -8.76 -10.11
CA GLY A 120 1.88 -9.97 -10.64
C GLY A 120 0.51 -10.24 -10.03
N VAL A 121 -0.05 -11.41 -10.35
CA VAL A 121 -1.29 -11.91 -9.78
C VAL A 121 -0.94 -13.03 -8.80
N TYR A 122 -1.27 -12.82 -7.54
CA TYR A 122 -0.95 -13.76 -6.45
C TYR A 122 -2.23 -14.19 -5.75
N ARG A 123 -2.16 -15.36 -5.14
CA ARG A 123 -3.23 -15.87 -4.29
C ARG A 123 -2.81 -15.70 -2.83
N ILE A 124 -3.74 -15.28 -1.99
CA ILE A 124 -3.59 -15.41 -0.55
C ILE A 124 -3.74 -16.89 -0.21
N ASP A 125 -2.75 -17.47 0.43
CA ASP A 125 -2.69 -18.90 0.77
C ASP A 125 -2.67 -19.17 2.28
N GLY A 126 -2.58 -18.12 3.11
CA GLY A 126 -2.63 -18.28 4.56
C GLY A 126 -2.73 -16.97 5.31
N TYR A 127 -2.92 -17.11 6.62
CA TYR A 127 -2.89 -16.01 7.60
C TYR A 127 -2.05 -16.41 8.80
N ILE A 128 -1.15 -15.53 9.21
CA ILE A 128 -0.33 -15.70 10.40
C ILE A 128 -0.77 -14.64 11.41
N PRO A 129 -1.31 -15.02 12.59
CA PRO A 129 -1.69 -14.06 13.63
C PRO A 129 -0.49 -13.29 14.17
N GLY A 130 -0.70 -12.03 14.55
CA GLY A 130 0.35 -11.15 15.05
C GLY A 130 1.09 -11.68 16.27
N GLY A 131 0.41 -12.45 17.14
CA GLY A 131 1.05 -13.10 18.29
C GLY A 131 2.11 -14.17 17.94
N GLN A 132 2.16 -14.61 16.69
CA GLN A 132 3.17 -15.54 16.17
C GLN A 132 4.26 -14.84 15.35
N LEU A 133 4.17 -13.52 15.23
CA LEU A 133 5.07 -12.71 14.44
C LEU A 133 5.80 -11.68 15.31
N HIS A 134 6.89 -11.14 14.77
CA HIS A 134 7.53 -9.98 15.40
C HIS A 134 6.56 -8.78 15.37
N ALA A 135 6.57 -7.94 16.42
CA ALA A 135 5.66 -6.80 16.60
C ALA A 135 5.56 -5.88 15.37
N ARG A 136 6.62 -5.74 14.57
CA ARG A 136 6.63 -4.95 13.32
C ARG A 136 5.56 -5.35 12.29
N TYR A 137 5.03 -6.57 12.37
CA TYR A 137 3.99 -7.07 11.47
C TYR A 137 2.57 -6.76 11.95
N GLY A 138 2.45 -6.10 13.11
CA GLY A 138 1.18 -5.66 13.66
C GLY A 138 0.22 -6.79 14.00
N ALA A 139 -1.03 -6.65 13.59
CA ALA A 139 -2.10 -7.61 13.91
C ALA A 139 -1.94 -8.97 13.23
N GLY A 140 -1.12 -9.07 12.18
CA GLY A 140 -0.89 -10.32 11.45
C GLY A 140 -0.47 -10.11 10.01
N ALA A 141 -0.31 -11.21 9.29
CA ALA A 141 0.11 -11.23 7.90
C ALA A 141 -0.74 -12.21 7.06
N LEU A 142 -1.17 -11.75 5.91
CA LEU A 142 -1.72 -12.59 4.84
C LEU A 142 -0.55 -13.03 3.94
N THR A 143 -0.32 -14.32 3.86
CA THR A 143 0.75 -14.89 3.04
C THR A 143 0.31 -15.01 1.59
N THR A 144 1.28 -14.96 0.68
CA THR A 144 1.02 -15.10 -0.76
C THR A 144 1.77 -16.29 -1.33
N ASN A 145 1.29 -16.81 -2.44
CA ASN A 145 1.95 -17.87 -3.20
C ASN A 145 3.14 -17.39 -4.06
N TYR A 146 3.79 -16.28 -3.65
CA TYR A 146 5.05 -15.85 -4.29
C TYR A 146 6.21 -16.75 -3.88
N PRO A 147 7.10 -17.19 -4.78
CA PRO A 147 6.99 -17.08 -6.24
C PRO A 147 5.97 -18.07 -6.81
N ASN A 148 5.07 -17.59 -7.67
CA ASN A 148 4.11 -18.43 -8.36
C ASN A 148 4.74 -19.17 -9.56
N SER A 149 3.94 -19.87 -10.38
CA SER A 149 4.46 -20.63 -11.51
C SER A 149 5.11 -19.73 -12.58
N LEU A 150 4.56 -18.53 -12.80
CA LEU A 150 5.14 -17.56 -13.74
C LEU A 150 6.46 -16.99 -13.22
N ASP A 151 6.52 -16.66 -11.92
CA ASP A 151 7.75 -16.16 -11.32
C ASP A 151 8.88 -17.18 -11.43
N ARG A 152 8.58 -18.46 -11.15
CA ARG A 152 9.54 -19.56 -11.29
C ARG A 152 9.97 -19.75 -12.75
N PHE A 153 9.04 -19.67 -13.69
CA PHE A 153 9.36 -19.72 -15.12
C PHE A 153 10.29 -18.58 -15.54
N LEU A 154 10.12 -17.40 -14.96
CA LEU A 154 10.97 -16.22 -15.19
C LEU A 154 12.23 -16.20 -14.31
N ASN A 155 12.56 -17.31 -13.62
CA ASN A 155 13.70 -17.43 -12.71
C ASN A 155 13.73 -16.38 -11.59
N ARG A 156 12.56 -15.88 -11.16
CA ARG A 156 12.45 -14.99 -10.03
C ARG A 156 12.57 -15.77 -8.73
N THR A 157 13.27 -15.19 -7.75
CA THR A 157 13.58 -15.85 -6.49
C THR A 157 13.13 -15.05 -5.28
N GLY A 158 13.23 -15.67 -4.10
CA GLY A 158 12.85 -15.12 -2.82
C GLY A 158 11.58 -15.74 -2.26
N HIS A 159 11.20 -15.28 -1.07
CA HIS A 159 10.04 -15.79 -0.31
C HIS A 159 9.51 -14.69 0.63
N GLY A 160 8.47 -15.01 1.41
CA GLY A 160 7.98 -14.12 2.47
C GLY A 160 7.35 -12.83 1.97
N ILE A 161 6.75 -12.85 0.79
CA ILE A 161 5.94 -11.72 0.31
C ILE A 161 4.56 -11.81 0.96
N TRP A 162 4.31 -10.91 1.88
CA TRP A 162 3.11 -10.88 2.70
C TRP A 162 2.46 -9.50 2.65
N LEU A 163 1.14 -9.47 2.80
CA LEU A 163 0.41 -8.28 3.14
C LEU A 163 0.20 -8.29 4.66
N HIS A 164 0.85 -7.37 5.35
CA HIS A 164 0.88 -7.37 6.81
C HIS A 164 0.57 -5.99 7.39
N GLY A 165 0.19 -5.97 8.66
CA GLY A 165 0.02 -4.76 9.43
C GLY A 165 1.36 -4.10 9.78
N THR A 166 1.28 -3.05 10.58
CA THR A 166 2.43 -2.36 11.15
C THR A 166 2.30 -2.28 12.66
N GLU A 167 3.40 -2.12 13.35
CA GLU A 167 3.38 -1.84 14.77
C GLU A 167 2.50 -0.61 15.07
N PRO A 168 1.67 -0.62 16.14
CA PRO A 168 0.69 0.45 16.40
C PRO A 168 1.28 1.86 16.40
N GLY A 169 2.49 2.05 16.91
CA GLY A 169 3.20 3.35 16.86
C GLY A 169 3.75 3.74 15.48
N TRP A 170 3.61 2.85 14.48
CA TRP A 170 4.16 3.03 13.13
C TRP A 170 3.08 3.24 12.08
N ILE A 171 1.85 3.39 12.48
CA ILE A 171 0.77 3.75 11.56
C ILE A 171 1.21 4.97 10.76
N ASN A 172 1.18 4.84 9.43
CA ASN A 172 1.56 5.90 8.48
C ASN A 172 3.08 6.09 8.26
N ARG A 173 3.92 5.18 8.63
CA ARG A 173 5.33 5.20 8.18
C ARG A 173 5.47 4.53 6.82
N GLY A 174 6.34 5.09 5.99
CA GLY A 174 6.87 4.39 4.82
C GLY A 174 7.80 3.24 5.24
N PRO A 175 8.18 2.40 4.30
CA PRO A 175 9.15 1.33 4.52
C PRO A 175 10.50 1.86 4.97
#